data_0c99e001f3c288cbacb4bcd555477dd6
#
_entry.id   0c99e001f3c288cbacb4bcd555477dd6
#
_cell.length_a   1.000
_cell.length_b   1.000
_cell.length_c   1.000
_cell.angle_alpha   90.00
_cell.angle_beta   90.00
_cell.angle_gamma   90.00
#
_symmetry.space_group_name_H-M   'P 1'
#
loop_
_entity.id
_entity.type
_entity.pdbx_description
1 polymer ?
#
loop_
_entity_poly.entity_id
_entity_poly.type
_entity_poly.pdbx_seq_one_letter_code
_entity_poly.pdbx_strand_id
1 'polypeptide(L)'
;MPFRTWRNTNTGRAAAALSELFVYNIPLRWSISHLYQAILDNEAHVNKIDFLTTLAGYVHWQITGEKVLGIGDASGMLPIDPTTNNYSAEMVAKFDKLIAPKEYNWKLEDILPKVLSAGENAGVLTPEGSKKLDASGHLKAGIPVCPPEGDAGTGMVATNAVKQRTGNVSAGTSSFSMIVLEKDLSKPYEMIDMVTTPDGSLVAMVHCNNCTSDLNAWVNLFKEYQELLGIPVNMDEIYSKLYNIALTGDTDCGGLLSYNYISGEPVTGFADGRPLFVRSANDKFNLANFMRTHLYASVGVLKIGNDILFNEEKIKVDRITGHGGLFRTKGVGQRILAAAINSPISVMETAGEGGAWGIALLGSYLVNNEKKQSLEIGRAHV
;
A
#
# COMPACT_ATOMS: atom_id res chain seq x y z
N MET A 1 25.21 7.07 -1.66
CA MET A 1 24.33 5.94 -1.31
C MET A 1 23.36 5.71 -2.46
N PRO A 2 23.39 4.54 -3.12
CA PRO A 2 22.42 4.20 -4.14
C PRO A 2 21.04 4.04 -3.52
N PHE A 3 20.00 4.52 -4.20
CA PHE A 3 18.63 4.31 -3.80
C PHE A 3 17.74 4.10 -5.03
N ARG A 4 16.59 3.47 -4.83
CA ARG A 4 15.54 3.32 -5.82
C ARG A 4 14.22 3.78 -5.21
N THR A 5 13.41 4.46 -6.00
CA THR A 5 12.07 4.83 -5.55
C THR A 5 11.11 3.67 -5.75
N TRP A 6 10.07 3.61 -4.96
CA TRP A 6 8.98 2.65 -5.09
C TRP A 6 8.32 2.64 -6.48
N ARG A 7 8.36 3.76 -7.20
CA ARG A 7 7.83 3.90 -8.57
C ARG A 7 8.76 3.35 -9.65
N ASN A 8 9.99 2.99 -9.31
CA ASN A 8 10.90 2.37 -10.27
C ASN A 8 10.50 0.90 -10.46
N THR A 9 10.10 0.55 -11.67
CA THR A 9 9.66 -0.80 -12.06
C THR A 9 10.56 -1.45 -13.13
N ASN A 10 11.80 -0.96 -13.30
CA ASN A 10 12.77 -1.49 -14.28
C ASN A 10 13.38 -2.84 -13.85
N THR A 11 12.67 -3.61 -13.02
CA THR A 11 13.14 -4.84 -12.37
C THR A 11 12.47 -6.09 -12.93
N GLY A 12 11.86 -5.99 -14.13
CA GLY A 12 11.06 -7.09 -14.69
C GLY A 12 11.81 -8.42 -14.81
N ARG A 13 13.10 -8.40 -15.25
CA ARG A 13 13.92 -9.61 -15.35
C ARG A 13 14.18 -10.23 -13.97
N ALA A 14 14.51 -9.39 -13.01
CA ALA A 14 14.79 -9.82 -11.64
C ALA A 14 13.53 -10.39 -10.97
N ALA A 15 12.42 -9.67 -11.04
CA ALA A 15 11.16 -10.08 -10.45
C ALA A 15 10.66 -11.42 -11.02
N ALA A 16 10.69 -11.59 -12.34
CA ALA A 16 10.30 -12.86 -12.99
C ALA A 16 11.17 -14.02 -12.52
N ALA A 17 12.51 -13.87 -12.55
CA ALA A 17 13.44 -14.92 -12.13
C ALA A 17 13.29 -15.29 -10.64
N LEU A 18 13.07 -14.29 -9.76
CA LEU A 18 12.86 -14.52 -8.35
C LEU A 18 11.49 -15.16 -8.05
N SER A 19 10.45 -14.77 -8.77
CA SER A 19 9.12 -15.37 -8.63
C SER A 19 9.14 -16.86 -9.00
N GLU A 20 9.84 -17.21 -10.08
CA GLU A 20 10.05 -18.60 -10.49
C GLU A 20 10.87 -19.38 -9.45
N LEU A 21 12.01 -18.82 -8.99
CA LEU A 21 12.90 -19.45 -8.02
C LEU A 21 12.21 -19.74 -6.67
N PHE A 22 11.41 -18.77 -6.21
CA PHE A 22 10.77 -18.84 -4.90
C PHE A 22 9.41 -19.54 -4.94
N VAL A 23 8.82 -19.70 -6.14
CA VAL A 23 7.42 -20.14 -6.31
C VAL A 23 6.48 -19.21 -5.52
N TYR A 24 6.73 -17.89 -5.66
CA TYR A 24 6.07 -16.84 -4.90
C TYR A 24 6.02 -15.56 -5.74
N ASN A 25 4.95 -14.77 -5.65
CA ASN A 25 4.90 -13.50 -6.38
C ASN A 25 5.90 -12.50 -5.78
N ILE A 26 6.89 -12.11 -6.57
CA ILE A 26 7.87 -11.07 -6.20
C ILE A 26 7.59 -9.83 -7.05
N PRO A 27 6.97 -8.79 -6.48
CA PRO A 27 6.62 -7.58 -7.21
C PRO A 27 7.84 -6.82 -7.73
N LEU A 28 7.65 -6.11 -8.86
CA LEU A 28 8.69 -5.28 -9.48
C LEU A 28 9.32 -4.27 -8.53
N ARG A 29 8.55 -3.74 -7.59
CA ARG A 29 8.90 -2.66 -6.68
C ARG A 29 9.57 -3.11 -5.38
N TRP A 30 9.60 -4.41 -5.07
CA TRP A 30 10.19 -4.91 -3.84
C TRP A 30 11.71 -4.74 -3.82
N SER A 31 12.29 -4.59 -2.61
CA SER A 31 13.73 -4.35 -2.43
C SER A 31 14.57 -5.46 -3.01
N ILE A 32 14.15 -6.73 -2.89
CA ILE A 32 14.88 -7.88 -3.45
C ILE A 32 14.90 -7.86 -4.99
N SER A 33 13.83 -7.38 -5.64
CA SER A 33 13.79 -7.21 -7.10
C SER A 33 14.81 -6.17 -7.55
N HIS A 34 14.91 -5.05 -6.81
CA HIS A 34 15.89 -4.01 -7.10
C HIS A 34 17.32 -4.47 -6.85
N LEU A 35 17.56 -5.22 -5.77
CA LEU A 35 18.87 -5.78 -5.49
C LEU A 35 19.31 -6.74 -6.61
N TYR A 36 18.44 -7.69 -6.96
CA TYR A 36 18.79 -8.66 -8.00
C TYR A 36 18.91 -8.02 -9.39
N GLN A 37 18.12 -7.00 -9.71
CA GLN A 37 18.28 -6.25 -10.95
C GLN A 37 19.64 -5.54 -11.00
N ALA A 38 20.06 -4.91 -9.91
CA ALA A 38 21.38 -4.28 -9.82
C ALA A 38 22.53 -5.31 -10.01
N ILE A 39 22.36 -6.54 -9.52
CA ILE A 39 23.27 -7.66 -9.75
C ILE A 39 23.30 -8.06 -11.23
N LEU A 40 22.15 -8.20 -11.86
CA LEU A 40 22.03 -8.54 -13.30
C LEU A 40 22.66 -7.48 -14.19
N ASP A 41 22.54 -6.21 -13.82
CA ASP A 41 23.09 -5.07 -14.55
C ASP A 41 24.55 -4.79 -14.19
N ASN A 42 25.17 -5.61 -13.32
CA ASN A 42 26.54 -5.47 -12.83
C ASN A 42 26.87 -4.07 -12.28
N GLU A 43 25.96 -3.48 -11.53
CA GLU A 43 26.16 -2.15 -10.96
C GLU A 43 27.33 -2.17 -9.95
N ALA A 44 28.27 -1.22 -10.07
CA ALA A 44 29.55 -1.21 -9.35
C ALA A 44 29.41 -1.14 -7.82
N HIS A 45 28.29 -0.69 -7.29
CA HIS A 45 28.06 -0.58 -5.85
C HIS A 45 27.69 -1.91 -5.19
N VAL A 46 27.21 -2.91 -5.95
CA VAL A 46 26.68 -4.17 -5.41
C VAL A 46 27.68 -4.89 -4.51
N ASN A 47 28.93 -4.95 -4.93
CA ASN A 47 30.00 -5.59 -4.13
C ASN A 47 30.36 -4.85 -2.82
N LYS A 48 29.80 -3.64 -2.62
CA LYS A 48 30.09 -2.77 -1.45
C LYS A 48 28.86 -2.56 -0.58
N ILE A 49 27.82 -3.36 -0.74
CA ILE A 49 26.62 -3.24 0.09
C ILE A 49 26.95 -3.73 1.49
N ASP A 50 26.67 -2.90 2.49
CA ASP A 50 26.77 -3.19 3.91
C ASP A 50 25.41 -3.23 4.60
N PHE A 51 24.42 -2.56 4.00
CA PHE A 51 23.07 -2.50 4.53
C PHE A 51 22.06 -2.20 3.42
N LEU A 52 21.05 -3.05 3.29
CA LEU A 52 19.90 -2.88 2.40
C LEU A 52 18.66 -2.63 3.26
N THR A 53 17.98 -1.50 3.07
CA THR A 53 16.82 -1.17 3.86
C THR A 53 15.87 -0.23 3.10
N THR A 54 14.68 -0.03 3.64
CA THR A 54 13.72 0.96 3.18
C THR A 54 14.07 2.37 3.68
N LEU A 55 13.34 3.38 3.23
CA LEU A 55 13.49 4.74 3.74
C LEU A 55 13.15 4.82 5.23
N ALA A 56 12.11 4.11 5.68
CA ALA A 56 11.73 4.06 7.09
C ALA A 56 12.85 3.49 7.95
N GLY A 57 13.44 2.34 7.54
CA GLY A 57 14.58 1.74 8.23
C GLY A 57 15.84 2.62 8.20
N TYR A 58 16.09 3.33 7.09
CA TYR A 58 17.21 4.28 7.01
C TYR A 58 17.04 5.46 7.98
N VAL A 59 15.87 6.07 8.04
CA VAL A 59 15.59 7.16 8.99
C VAL A 59 15.72 6.67 10.42
N HIS A 60 15.16 5.50 10.71
CA HIS A 60 15.27 4.87 12.03
C HIS A 60 16.73 4.67 12.45
N TRP A 61 17.55 4.08 11.57
CA TRP A 61 18.98 3.90 11.81
C TRP A 61 19.69 5.23 12.08
N GLN A 62 19.32 6.32 11.38
CA GLN A 62 19.93 7.64 11.57
C GLN A 62 19.59 8.30 12.91
N ILE A 63 18.51 7.90 13.57
CA ILE A 63 18.06 8.51 14.84
C ILE A 63 18.29 7.61 16.05
N THR A 64 18.44 6.29 15.86
CA THR A 64 18.64 5.31 16.94
C THR A 64 20.00 4.63 16.89
N GLY A 65 20.63 4.52 15.73
CA GLY A 65 21.82 3.67 15.50
C GLY A 65 21.48 2.20 15.22
N GLU A 66 20.23 1.77 15.35
CA GLU A 66 19.79 0.38 15.17
C GLU A 66 19.41 0.07 13.72
N LYS A 67 19.92 -1.03 13.17
CA LYS A 67 19.62 -1.54 11.82
C LYS A 67 18.43 -2.51 11.88
N VAL A 68 17.23 -2.00 12.15
CA VAL A 68 16.01 -2.78 12.32
C VAL A 68 14.90 -2.30 11.40
N LEU A 69 13.88 -3.12 11.19
CA LEU A 69 12.69 -2.79 10.40
C LEU A 69 11.46 -3.48 11.01
N GLY A 70 10.32 -2.82 10.95
CA GLY A 70 9.05 -3.43 11.31
C GLY A 70 8.67 -4.52 10.32
N ILE A 71 8.02 -5.59 10.79
CA ILE A 71 7.69 -6.76 9.98
C ILE A 71 6.78 -6.42 8.80
N GLY A 72 5.89 -5.43 8.94
CA GLY A 72 5.03 -4.97 7.85
C GLY A 72 5.83 -4.39 6.69
N ASP A 73 6.80 -3.52 6.98
CA ASP A 73 7.66 -2.93 5.95
C ASP A 73 8.69 -3.94 5.43
N ALA A 74 9.22 -4.82 6.30
CA ALA A 74 10.13 -5.91 5.93
C ALA A 74 9.49 -6.88 4.92
N SER A 75 8.18 -7.13 5.02
CA SER A 75 7.44 -7.99 4.09
C SER A 75 7.40 -7.45 2.66
N GLY A 76 7.62 -6.13 2.46
CA GLY A 76 7.81 -5.49 1.16
C GLY A 76 9.25 -5.53 0.65
N MET A 77 10.20 -6.05 1.44
CA MET A 77 11.57 -6.27 1.01
C MET A 77 11.81 -7.69 0.50
N LEU A 78 11.37 -8.69 1.26
CA LEU A 78 11.48 -10.12 1.00
C LEU A 78 10.34 -10.85 1.71
N PRO A 79 9.85 -12.01 1.22
CA PRO A 79 8.79 -12.77 1.87
C PRO A 79 9.11 -13.12 3.34
N ILE A 80 8.09 -12.93 4.18
CA ILE A 80 8.14 -13.29 5.61
C ILE A 80 7.60 -14.71 5.82
N ASP A 81 8.26 -15.48 6.68
CA ASP A 81 7.73 -16.71 7.22
C ASP A 81 6.84 -16.38 8.46
N PRO A 82 5.53 -16.62 8.39
CA PRO A 82 4.60 -16.30 9.46
C PRO A 82 4.81 -17.13 10.73
N THR A 83 5.57 -18.24 10.65
CA THR A 83 5.85 -19.10 11.82
C THR A 83 6.99 -18.53 12.67
N THR A 84 7.90 -17.81 12.04
CA THR A 84 9.08 -17.23 12.70
C THR A 84 8.99 -15.70 12.84
N ASN A 85 8.04 -15.06 12.17
CA ASN A 85 7.95 -13.59 12.05
C ASN A 85 9.26 -12.96 11.54
N ASN A 86 9.94 -13.64 10.61
CA ASN A 86 11.20 -13.20 10.04
C ASN A 86 11.22 -13.51 8.54
N TYR A 87 12.22 -13.01 7.83
CA TYR A 87 12.44 -13.39 6.43
C TYR A 87 12.46 -14.91 6.27
N SER A 88 11.87 -15.41 5.18
CA SER A 88 11.90 -16.83 4.86
C SER A 88 13.34 -17.32 4.69
N ALA A 89 13.81 -18.13 5.62
CA ALA A 89 15.17 -18.69 5.60
C ALA A 89 15.42 -19.55 4.33
N GLU A 90 14.37 -20.23 3.83
CA GLU A 90 14.44 -20.99 2.58
C GLU A 90 14.72 -20.07 1.39
N MET A 91 14.00 -18.94 1.29
CA MET A 91 14.18 -18.00 0.17
C MET A 91 15.50 -17.23 0.26
N VAL A 92 15.94 -16.88 1.47
CA VAL A 92 17.30 -16.33 1.70
C VAL A 92 18.36 -17.29 1.19
N ALA A 93 18.29 -18.58 1.57
CA ALA A 93 19.25 -19.58 1.12
C ALA A 93 19.18 -19.82 -0.41
N LYS A 94 18.00 -19.81 -1.02
CA LYS A 94 17.85 -19.91 -2.48
C LYS A 94 18.49 -18.72 -3.18
N PHE A 95 18.30 -17.50 -2.67
CA PHE A 95 18.92 -16.30 -3.23
C PHE A 95 20.43 -16.33 -3.12
N ASP A 96 20.98 -16.66 -1.95
CA ASP A 96 22.43 -16.78 -1.75
C ASP A 96 23.05 -17.81 -2.69
N LYS A 97 22.37 -18.94 -2.90
CA LYS A 97 22.79 -19.96 -3.89
C LYS A 97 22.76 -19.40 -5.33
N LEU A 98 21.74 -18.62 -5.68
CA LEU A 98 21.61 -18.00 -7.00
C LEU A 98 22.77 -17.05 -7.30
N ILE A 99 23.20 -16.26 -6.33
CA ILE A 99 24.26 -15.26 -6.49
C ILE A 99 25.68 -15.79 -6.17
N ALA A 100 25.81 -17.00 -5.65
CA ALA A 100 27.12 -17.60 -5.27
C ALA A 100 28.20 -17.50 -6.35
N PRO A 101 27.91 -17.66 -7.68
CA PRO A 101 28.93 -17.49 -8.73
C PRO A 101 29.50 -16.07 -8.88
N LYS A 102 28.90 -15.07 -8.22
CA LYS A 102 29.38 -13.68 -8.21
C LYS A 102 30.44 -13.41 -7.16
N GLU A 103 30.62 -14.32 -6.21
CA GLU A 103 31.64 -14.26 -5.15
C GLU A 103 31.64 -12.94 -4.36
N TYR A 104 30.44 -12.42 -4.02
CA TYR A 104 30.32 -11.24 -3.17
C TYR A 104 30.80 -11.54 -1.75
N ASN A 105 31.34 -10.51 -1.07
CA ASN A 105 31.80 -10.59 0.31
C ASN A 105 30.70 -10.52 1.37
N TRP A 106 29.43 -10.57 0.96
CA TRP A 106 28.26 -10.56 1.81
C TRP A 106 27.26 -11.64 1.39
N LYS A 107 26.44 -12.10 2.32
CA LYS A 107 25.24 -12.88 2.09
C LYS A 107 24.00 -12.02 2.32
N LEU A 108 22.85 -12.45 1.84
CA LEU A 108 21.62 -11.66 1.96
C LEU A 108 21.31 -11.34 3.43
N GLU A 109 21.45 -12.33 4.34
CA GLU A 109 21.20 -12.15 5.77
C GLU A 109 22.09 -11.09 6.43
N ASP A 110 23.33 -10.92 5.94
CA ASP A 110 24.29 -9.96 6.52
C ASP A 110 23.90 -8.50 6.25
N ILE A 111 23.17 -8.25 5.16
CA ILE A 111 22.82 -6.90 4.69
C ILE A 111 21.37 -6.51 4.98
N LEU A 112 20.50 -7.46 5.35
CA LEU A 112 19.11 -7.18 5.69
C LEU A 112 18.97 -6.59 7.10
N PRO A 113 17.95 -5.74 7.36
CA PRO A 113 17.63 -5.29 8.72
C PRO A 113 17.10 -6.44 9.56
N LYS A 114 17.32 -6.39 10.87
CA LYS A 114 16.62 -7.27 11.81
C LYS A 114 15.14 -6.95 11.80
N VAL A 115 14.28 -7.96 11.69
CA VAL A 115 12.83 -7.80 11.70
C VAL A 115 12.32 -7.75 13.14
N LEU A 116 11.40 -6.81 13.40
CA LEU A 116 10.74 -6.65 14.69
C LEU A 116 9.23 -6.53 14.49
N SER A 117 8.45 -7.12 15.40
CA SER A 117 6.99 -6.99 15.41
C SER A 117 6.54 -5.77 16.21
N ALA A 118 5.32 -5.30 15.98
CA ALA A 118 4.72 -4.22 16.76
C ALA A 118 4.75 -4.52 18.26
N GLY A 119 5.11 -3.51 19.06
CA GLY A 119 5.27 -3.64 20.53
C GLY A 119 6.66 -4.08 20.97
N GLU A 120 7.55 -4.51 20.08
CA GLU A 120 8.95 -4.71 20.40
C GLU A 120 9.71 -3.38 20.42
N ASN A 121 10.73 -3.30 21.26
CA ASN A 121 11.56 -2.10 21.38
C ASN A 121 12.63 -2.11 20.27
N ALA A 122 12.60 -1.11 19.41
CA ALA A 122 13.53 -0.94 18.29
C ALA A 122 14.73 -0.03 18.61
N GLY A 123 15.04 0.15 19.87
CA GLY A 123 16.09 1.02 20.35
C GLY A 123 15.59 2.30 21.00
N VAL A 124 16.49 3.23 21.23
CA VAL A 124 16.16 4.52 21.85
C VAL A 124 16.70 5.68 20.99
N LEU A 125 16.03 6.81 21.09
CA LEU A 125 16.47 8.03 20.42
C LEU A 125 17.85 8.46 20.98
N THR A 126 18.83 8.56 20.10
CA THR A 126 20.18 9.00 20.47
C THR A 126 20.25 10.53 20.66
N PRO A 127 21.28 11.08 21.32
CA PRO A 127 21.49 12.53 21.40
C PRO A 127 21.61 13.18 20.03
N GLU A 128 22.25 12.52 19.07
CA GLU A 128 22.39 12.97 17.67
C GLU A 128 21.05 12.91 16.93
N GLY A 129 20.28 11.83 17.12
CA GLY A 129 18.96 11.67 16.59
C GLY A 129 17.98 12.74 17.09
N SER A 130 18.02 13.01 18.39
CA SER A 130 17.22 14.06 19.03
C SER A 130 17.49 15.43 18.38
N LYS A 131 18.77 15.80 18.19
CA LYS A 131 19.15 17.07 17.53
C LYS A 131 18.73 17.14 16.07
N LYS A 132 18.76 16.00 15.33
CA LYS A 132 18.30 15.94 13.93
C LYS A 132 16.80 16.20 13.81
N LEU A 133 16.00 15.70 14.75
CA LEU A 133 14.55 15.84 14.75
C LEU A 133 14.08 17.17 15.31
N ASP A 134 14.79 17.69 16.32
CA ASP A 134 14.41 18.92 17.03
C ASP A 134 15.64 19.77 17.35
N ALA A 135 15.89 20.77 16.52
CA ALA A 135 16.97 21.74 16.72
C ALA A 135 16.74 22.64 17.95
N SER A 136 15.50 22.76 18.45
CA SER A 136 15.18 23.57 19.63
C SER A 136 15.62 22.94 20.95
N GLY A 137 15.92 21.60 20.93
CA GLY A 137 16.40 20.86 22.09
C GLY A 137 15.33 20.48 23.12
N HIS A 138 14.03 20.62 22.81
CA HIS A 138 12.95 20.16 23.67
C HIS A 138 12.84 18.64 23.66
N LEU A 139 13.05 17.99 22.49
CA LEU A 139 13.04 16.53 22.35
C LEU A 139 14.30 15.94 23.03
N LYS A 140 14.10 15.05 24.00
CA LYS A 140 15.19 14.45 24.76
C LYS A 140 15.60 13.09 24.20
N ALA A 141 16.87 12.76 24.30
CA ALA A 141 17.39 11.42 24.03
C ALA A 141 16.88 10.39 25.07
N GLY A 142 16.98 9.10 24.72
CA GLY A 142 16.58 8.00 25.60
C GLY A 142 15.12 7.59 25.51
N ILE A 143 14.32 8.26 24.67
CA ILE A 143 12.93 7.87 24.40
C ILE A 143 12.93 6.56 23.61
N PRO A 144 12.18 5.52 24.03
CA PRO A 144 12.03 4.27 23.27
C PRO A 144 11.35 4.52 21.92
N VAL A 145 11.82 3.81 20.89
CA VAL A 145 11.31 3.95 19.53
C VAL A 145 10.71 2.62 19.09
N CYS A 146 9.49 2.67 18.52
CA CYS A 146 8.84 1.50 17.95
C CYS A 146 9.51 1.08 16.63
N PRO A 147 9.31 -0.19 16.17
CA PRO A 147 9.78 -0.62 14.87
C PRO A 147 9.29 0.31 13.76
N PRO A 148 10.17 0.74 12.84
CA PRO A 148 9.79 1.60 11.74
C PRO A 148 8.93 0.82 10.73
N GLU A 149 7.84 1.42 10.28
CA GLU A 149 6.88 0.81 9.36
C GLU A 149 6.62 1.70 8.14
N GLY A 150 6.25 1.07 7.03
CA GLY A 150 5.79 1.76 5.83
C GLY A 150 4.36 2.29 5.95
N ASP A 151 3.92 3.07 4.95
CA ASP A 151 2.60 3.69 4.91
C ASP A 151 1.46 2.66 4.83
N ALA A 152 1.69 1.50 4.22
CA ALA A 152 0.71 0.43 4.14
C ALA A 152 0.39 -0.16 5.54
N GLY A 153 1.41 -0.58 6.29
CA GLY A 153 1.25 -1.11 7.64
C GLY A 153 0.67 -0.10 8.62
N THR A 154 1.19 1.13 8.60
CA THR A 154 0.64 2.21 9.45
C THR A 154 -0.78 2.59 9.07
N GLY A 155 -1.15 2.53 7.78
CA GLY A 155 -2.53 2.71 7.30
C GLY A 155 -3.48 1.64 7.84
N MET A 156 -3.04 0.38 7.91
CA MET A 156 -3.84 -0.70 8.54
C MET A 156 -4.08 -0.45 10.02
N VAL A 157 -3.07 0.01 10.76
CA VAL A 157 -3.20 0.39 12.18
C VAL A 157 -4.15 1.56 12.34
N ALA A 158 -4.00 2.61 11.54
CA ALA A 158 -4.86 3.80 11.57
C ALA A 158 -6.34 3.46 11.34
N THR A 159 -6.63 2.51 10.46
CA THR A 159 -8.00 2.08 10.10
C THR A 159 -8.53 0.91 10.93
N ASN A 160 -7.75 0.41 11.90
CA ASN A 160 -8.06 -0.79 12.67
C ASN A 160 -8.36 -2.03 11.81
N ALA A 161 -7.57 -2.21 10.77
CA ALA A 161 -7.65 -3.33 9.85
C ALA A 161 -6.46 -4.28 10.05
N VAL A 162 -6.20 -4.68 11.30
CA VAL A 162 -5.07 -5.54 11.70
C VAL A 162 -5.51 -6.94 12.12
N LYS A 163 -6.80 -7.16 12.32
CA LYS A 163 -7.37 -8.45 12.69
C LYS A 163 -7.71 -9.27 11.45
N GLN A 164 -7.60 -10.60 11.55
CA GLN A 164 -8.09 -11.52 10.53
C GLN A 164 -9.54 -11.20 10.15
N ARG A 165 -9.86 -11.35 8.88
CA ARG A 165 -11.15 -11.02 8.26
C ARG A 165 -11.51 -9.54 8.28
N THR A 166 -10.53 -8.67 8.51
CA THR A 166 -10.69 -7.22 8.28
C THR A 166 -9.78 -6.76 7.15
N GLY A 167 -10.06 -5.60 6.62
CA GLY A 167 -9.21 -5.00 5.60
C GLY A 167 -9.35 -3.50 5.54
N ASN A 168 -8.45 -2.87 4.80
CA ASN A 168 -8.57 -1.48 4.43
C ASN A 168 -8.43 -1.29 2.91
N VAL A 169 -8.95 -0.18 2.43
CA VAL A 169 -8.77 0.30 1.06
C VAL A 169 -8.29 1.73 1.11
N SER A 170 -7.13 1.97 0.54
CA SER A 170 -6.65 3.32 0.22
C SER A 170 -7.04 3.66 -1.21
N ALA A 171 -7.73 4.79 -1.43
CA ALA A 171 -8.15 5.22 -2.76
C ALA A 171 -7.83 6.71 -2.97
N GLY A 172 -6.75 6.95 -3.68
CA GLY A 172 -6.24 8.25 -4.10
C GLY A 172 -5.90 8.24 -5.59
N THR A 173 -4.74 8.73 -5.98
CA THR A 173 -4.20 8.65 -7.36
C THR A 173 -4.14 7.20 -7.83
N SER A 174 -3.58 6.33 -7.01
CA SER A 174 -3.63 4.87 -7.09
C SER A 174 -4.59 4.32 -6.02
N SER A 175 -4.87 3.03 -6.07
CA SER A 175 -5.61 2.37 -5.00
C SER A 175 -4.97 1.05 -4.62
N PHE A 176 -5.15 0.66 -3.37
CA PHE A 176 -4.84 -0.70 -2.94
C PHE A 176 -5.84 -1.16 -1.88
N SER A 177 -6.10 -2.46 -1.87
CA SER A 177 -6.80 -3.14 -0.79
C SER A 177 -5.83 -4.06 -0.06
N MET A 178 -5.95 -4.12 1.26
CA MET A 178 -5.18 -4.99 2.12
C MET A 178 -6.16 -5.79 2.98
N ILE A 179 -6.18 -7.10 2.80
CA ILE A 179 -7.10 -8.01 3.50
C ILE A 179 -6.29 -8.94 4.40
N VAL A 180 -6.55 -8.93 5.70
CA VAL A 180 -5.90 -9.80 6.67
C VAL A 180 -6.48 -11.20 6.58
N LEU A 181 -5.64 -12.16 6.24
CA LEU A 181 -6.01 -13.54 5.94
C LEU A 181 -6.05 -14.42 7.19
N GLU A 182 -6.90 -15.46 7.15
CA GLU A 182 -6.92 -16.54 8.15
C GLU A 182 -5.94 -17.68 7.79
N LYS A 183 -5.53 -17.77 6.52
CA LYS A 183 -4.62 -18.79 5.97
C LYS A 183 -3.96 -18.27 4.70
N ASP A 184 -2.89 -18.92 4.27
CA ASP A 184 -2.25 -18.66 2.99
C ASP A 184 -3.19 -18.88 1.81
N LEU A 185 -2.89 -18.20 0.69
CA LEU A 185 -3.54 -18.43 -0.59
C LEU A 185 -3.17 -19.82 -1.13
N SER A 186 -4.04 -20.41 -1.93
CA SER A 186 -3.85 -21.76 -2.49
C SER A 186 -2.68 -21.84 -3.48
N LYS A 187 -2.30 -20.72 -4.08
CA LYS A 187 -1.19 -20.57 -5.03
C LYS A 187 -0.74 -19.11 -5.09
N PRO A 188 0.45 -18.82 -5.64
CA PRO A 188 0.85 -17.45 -5.97
C PRO A 188 -0.03 -16.87 -7.10
N TYR A 189 -0.38 -15.59 -6.97
CA TYR A 189 -1.08 -14.79 -7.99
C TYR A 189 -0.24 -13.56 -8.31
N GLU A 190 0.03 -13.29 -9.58
CA GLU A 190 0.80 -12.11 -10.01
C GLU A 190 0.13 -10.78 -9.62
N MET A 191 -1.19 -10.78 -9.45
CA MET A 191 -1.99 -9.61 -9.09
C MET A 191 -2.11 -9.37 -7.59
N ILE A 192 -1.55 -10.27 -6.76
CA ILE A 192 -1.65 -10.20 -5.30
C ILE A 192 -0.26 -10.24 -4.69
N ASP A 193 0.06 -9.20 -3.94
CA ASP A 193 1.28 -9.15 -3.14
C ASP A 193 0.97 -9.65 -1.73
N MET A 194 1.73 -10.64 -1.29
CA MET A 194 1.61 -11.16 0.06
C MET A 194 2.54 -10.40 0.98
N VAL A 195 1.96 -9.64 1.90
CA VAL A 195 2.67 -8.84 2.90
C VAL A 195 2.16 -9.19 4.30
N THR A 196 2.55 -8.44 5.34
CA THR A 196 2.07 -8.65 6.70
C THR A 196 1.53 -7.37 7.33
N THR A 197 0.71 -7.53 8.36
CA THR A 197 0.42 -6.47 9.31
C THR A 197 1.66 -6.18 10.17
N PRO A 198 1.73 -5.05 10.90
CA PRO A 198 2.82 -4.78 11.83
C PRO A 198 3.00 -5.77 12.98
N ASP A 199 2.03 -6.65 13.24
CA ASP A 199 2.13 -7.75 14.20
C ASP A 199 2.37 -9.14 13.56
N GLY A 200 2.58 -9.19 12.24
CA GLY A 200 2.99 -10.40 11.52
C GLY A 200 1.86 -11.22 10.91
N SER A 201 0.59 -10.79 11.02
CA SER A 201 -0.52 -11.49 10.37
C SER A 201 -0.44 -11.35 8.84
N LEU A 202 -0.73 -12.44 8.12
CA LEU A 202 -0.70 -12.46 6.65
C LEU A 202 -1.73 -11.50 6.05
N VAL A 203 -1.31 -10.79 5.01
CA VAL A 203 -2.14 -9.83 4.28
C VAL A 203 -2.02 -10.09 2.79
N ALA A 204 -3.16 -10.20 2.10
CA ALA A 204 -3.22 -10.12 0.65
C ALA A 204 -3.45 -8.67 0.22
N MET A 205 -2.52 -8.11 -0.55
CA MET A 205 -2.61 -6.77 -1.09
C MET A 205 -2.85 -6.82 -2.59
N VAL A 206 -3.93 -6.16 -3.05
CA VAL A 206 -4.16 -5.84 -4.45
C VAL A 206 -3.79 -4.38 -4.67
N HIS A 207 -2.83 -4.11 -5.53
CA HIS A 207 -2.37 -2.75 -5.82
C HIS A 207 -2.67 -2.37 -7.27
N CYS A 208 -3.37 -1.25 -7.46
CA CYS A 208 -3.75 -0.69 -8.76
C CYS A 208 -3.10 0.69 -8.95
N ASN A 209 -2.45 0.87 -10.09
CA ASN A 209 -1.79 2.14 -10.41
C ASN A 209 -2.80 3.26 -10.71
N ASN A 210 -3.99 2.91 -11.16
CA ASN A 210 -4.99 3.85 -11.64
C ASN A 210 -6.24 3.83 -10.75
N CYS A 211 -6.58 4.97 -10.14
CA CYS A 211 -7.81 5.14 -9.38
C CYS A 211 -8.46 6.50 -9.71
N THR A 212 -8.19 7.57 -8.98
CA THR A 212 -8.90 8.85 -9.17
C THR A 212 -8.22 9.82 -10.13
N SER A 213 -7.07 9.50 -10.72
CA SER A 213 -6.32 10.45 -11.57
C SER A 213 -7.12 10.92 -12.78
N ASP A 214 -7.74 10.00 -13.52
CA ASP A 214 -8.58 10.33 -14.68
C ASP A 214 -9.87 11.06 -14.24
N LEU A 215 -10.51 10.56 -13.17
CA LEU A 215 -11.68 11.22 -12.57
C LEU A 215 -11.37 12.68 -12.16
N ASN A 216 -10.19 12.93 -11.59
CA ASN A 216 -9.75 14.29 -11.23
C ASN A 216 -9.53 15.17 -12.46
N ALA A 217 -9.04 14.63 -13.57
CA ALA A 217 -8.91 15.37 -14.83
C ALA A 217 -10.28 15.83 -15.34
N TRP A 218 -11.30 14.98 -15.28
CA TRP A 218 -12.68 15.36 -15.63
C TRP A 218 -13.27 16.41 -14.68
N VAL A 219 -13.04 16.28 -13.37
CA VAL A 219 -13.47 17.28 -12.39
C VAL A 219 -12.80 18.62 -12.64
N ASN A 220 -11.52 18.63 -13.01
CA ASN A 220 -10.81 19.85 -13.37
C ASN A 220 -11.37 20.50 -14.65
N LEU A 221 -11.85 19.72 -15.61
CA LEU A 221 -12.53 20.28 -16.79
C LEU A 221 -13.81 21.03 -16.40
N PHE A 222 -14.59 20.54 -15.44
CA PHE A 222 -15.75 21.26 -14.90
C PHE A 222 -15.35 22.51 -14.12
N LYS A 223 -14.24 22.48 -13.41
CA LYS A 223 -13.65 23.67 -12.78
C LYS A 223 -13.32 24.74 -13.82
N GLU A 224 -12.59 24.39 -14.89
CA GLU A 224 -12.22 25.31 -15.98
C GLU A 224 -13.45 25.91 -16.64
N TYR A 225 -14.53 25.13 -16.80
CA TYR A 225 -15.79 25.64 -17.31
C TYR A 225 -16.44 26.70 -16.38
N GLN A 226 -16.41 26.49 -15.05
CA GLN A 226 -16.88 27.50 -14.10
C GLN A 226 -16.03 28.77 -14.16
N GLU A 227 -14.71 28.64 -14.25
CA GLU A 227 -13.79 29.77 -14.39
C GLU A 227 -14.08 30.58 -15.66
N LEU A 228 -14.35 29.88 -16.79
CA LEU A 228 -14.72 30.52 -18.05
C LEU A 228 -16.02 31.35 -17.94
N LEU A 229 -16.97 30.89 -17.12
CA LEU A 229 -18.24 31.59 -16.85
C LEU A 229 -18.10 32.71 -15.79
N GLY A 230 -16.93 32.92 -15.22
CA GLY A 230 -16.70 33.87 -14.14
C GLY A 230 -17.36 33.48 -12.81
N ILE A 231 -17.67 32.19 -12.61
CA ILE A 231 -18.27 31.67 -11.38
C ILE A 231 -17.15 31.35 -10.38
N PRO A 232 -17.22 31.82 -9.11
CA PRO A 232 -16.25 31.49 -8.09
C PRO A 232 -16.07 29.98 -7.92
N VAL A 233 -14.82 29.53 -7.87
CA VAL A 233 -14.47 28.11 -7.77
C VAL A 233 -14.28 27.71 -6.30
N ASN A 234 -15.00 26.65 -5.90
CA ASN A 234 -14.79 25.90 -4.67
C ASN A 234 -14.67 24.41 -5.00
N MET A 235 -13.46 23.87 -4.90
CA MET A 235 -13.20 22.47 -5.29
C MET A 235 -13.97 21.47 -4.45
N ASP A 236 -14.11 21.67 -3.15
CA ASP A 236 -14.87 20.76 -2.28
C ASP A 236 -16.35 20.71 -2.67
N GLU A 237 -16.93 21.85 -3.06
CA GLU A 237 -18.28 21.94 -3.56
C GLU A 237 -18.44 21.24 -4.91
N ILE A 238 -17.49 21.43 -5.83
CA ILE A 238 -17.49 20.77 -7.14
C ILE A 238 -17.47 19.25 -6.96
N TYR A 239 -16.51 18.74 -6.19
CA TYR A 239 -16.41 17.30 -5.89
C TYR A 239 -17.70 16.80 -5.24
N SER A 240 -18.21 17.50 -4.23
CA SER A 240 -19.42 17.10 -3.54
C SER A 240 -20.62 17.00 -4.48
N LYS A 241 -20.84 18.01 -5.33
CA LYS A 241 -21.96 18.03 -6.28
C LYS A 241 -21.83 16.95 -7.35
N LEU A 242 -20.64 16.84 -7.98
CA LEU A 242 -20.38 15.86 -9.04
C LEU A 242 -20.44 14.41 -8.55
N TYR A 243 -19.93 14.16 -7.35
CA TYR A 243 -19.99 12.82 -6.77
C TYR A 243 -21.41 12.44 -6.35
N ASN A 244 -22.15 13.35 -5.73
CA ASN A 244 -23.53 13.06 -5.31
C ASN A 244 -24.47 12.89 -6.50
N ILE A 245 -24.37 13.67 -7.59
CA ILE A 245 -25.19 13.48 -8.78
C ILE A 245 -24.97 12.09 -9.42
N ALA A 246 -23.77 11.54 -9.34
CA ALA A 246 -23.45 10.20 -9.84
C ALA A 246 -24.33 9.11 -9.19
N LEU A 247 -24.76 9.29 -7.95
CA LEU A 247 -25.64 8.34 -7.25
C LEU A 247 -27.05 8.29 -7.83
N THR A 248 -27.46 9.29 -8.61
CA THR A 248 -28.76 9.34 -9.30
C THR A 248 -28.73 8.77 -10.73
N GLY A 249 -27.54 8.41 -11.21
CA GLY A 249 -27.37 7.78 -12.52
C GLY A 249 -27.96 6.37 -12.58
N ASP A 250 -28.17 5.89 -13.80
CA ASP A 250 -28.62 4.52 -14.06
C ASP A 250 -27.59 3.50 -13.52
N THR A 251 -28.02 2.32 -13.10
CA THR A 251 -27.14 1.29 -12.50
C THR A 251 -26.10 0.76 -13.48
N ASP A 252 -26.42 0.77 -14.77
CA ASP A 252 -25.55 0.40 -15.88
C ASP A 252 -24.80 1.61 -16.49
N CYS A 253 -24.81 2.75 -15.79
CA CYS A 253 -24.24 4.01 -16.27
C CYS A 253 -24.88 4.51 -17.59
N GLY A 254 -26.08 4.05 -17.93
CA GLY A 254 -26.75 4.40 -19.18
C GLY A 254 -26.06 3.87 -20.44
N GLY A 255 -25.27 2.82 -20.33
CA GLY A 255 -24.48 2.23 -21.41
C GLY A 255 -23.08 2.83 -21.60
N LEU A 256 -22.74 3.89 -20.86
CA LEU A 256 -21.42 4.54 -20.96
C LEU A 256 -20.31 3.66 -20.40
N LEU A 257 -19.13 3.69 -21.05
CA LEU A 257 -17.94 2.97 -20.63
C LEU A 257 -16.73 3.91 -20.46
N SER A 258 -15.88 3.64 -19.49
CA SER A 258 -14.62 4.34 -19.30
C SER A 258 -13.52 3.39 -18.83
N TYR A 259 -12.34 3.61 -19.38
CA TYR A 259 -11.06 3.07 -18.89
C TYR A 259 -10.21 4.23 -18.37
N ASN A 260 -9.85 4.18 -17.10
CA ASN A 260 -9.16 5.27 -16.40
C ASN A 260 -7.63 5.12 -16.38
N TYR A 261 -7.04 4.34 -17.25
CA TYR A 261 -5.61 4.01 -17.25
C TYR A 261 -4.77 5.20 -17.74
N ILE A 262 -4.33 6.04 -16.81
CA ILE A 262 -3.34 7.10 -17.04
C ILE A 262 -1.95 6.52 -17.19
N SER A 263 -1.66 5.41 -16.51
CA SER A 263 -0.39 4.68 -16.54
C SER A 263 -0.63 3.19 -16.81
N GLY A 264 0.43 2.42 -16.98
CA GLY A 264 0.35 0.96 -17.03
C GLY A 264 -0.36 0.40 -15.79
N GLU A 265 -1.01 -0.77 -15.97
CA GLU A 265 -1.83 -1.40 -14.92
C GLU A 265 -1.46 -2.88 -14.80
N PRO A 266 -0.66 -3.25 -13.76
CA PRO A 266 -0.20 -4.62 -13.58
C PRO A 266 -1.34 -5.63 -13.41
N VAL A 267 -2.41 -5.26 -12.70
CA VAL A 267 -3.56 -6.15 -12.44
C VAL A 267 -4.22 -6.62 -13.73
N THR A 268 -4.19 -5.81 -14.78
CA THR A 268 -4.77 -6.15 -16.09
C THR A 268 -3.72 -6.38 -17.19
N GLY A 269 -2.43 -6.38 -16.84
CA GLY A 269 -1.32 -6.70 -17.75
C GLY A 269 -1.00 -5.62 -18.79
N PHE A 270 -1.41 -4.37 -18.57
CA PHE A 270 -1.09 -3.27 -19.49
C PHE A 270 0.20 -2.57 -19.08
N ALA A 271 1.17 -2.52 -20.02
CA ALA A 271 2.44 -1.83 -19.79
C ALA A 271 2.29 -0.30 -19.80
N ASP A 272 1.43 0.23 -20.67
CA ASP A 272 1.16 1.66 -20.83
C ASP A 272 -0.32 1.96 -20.63
N GLY A 273 -0.63 3.16 -20.13
CA GLY A 273 -2.00 3.63 -19.96
C GLY A 273 -2.42 4.56 -21.08
N ARG A 274 -3.73 4.52 -21.40
CA ARG A 274 -4.40 5.51 -22.23
C ARG A 274 -5.88 5.57 -21.83
N PRO A 275 -6.30 6.63 -21.12
CA PRO A 275 -7.70 6.79 -20.75
C PRO A 275 -8.61 6.82 -21.97
N LEU A 276 -9.77 6.19 -21.85
CA LEU A 276 -10.74 6.09 -22.93
C LEU A 276 -12.15 6.22 -22.37
N PHE A 277 -12.94 7.14 -22.93
CA PHE A 277 -14.36 7.25 -22.70
C PHE A 277 -15.12 6.88 -23.99
N VAL A 278 -16.06 5.95 -23.88
CA VAL A 278 -16.79 5.39 -25.04
C VAL A 278 -18.29 5.50 -24.79
N ARG A 279 -19.02 5.88 -25.82
CA ARG A 279 -20.48 5.86 -25.86
C ARG A 279 -21.01 5.50 -27.26
N SER A 280 -22.17 4.90 -27.30
CA SER A 280 -22.92 4.68 -28.53
C SER A 280 -23.97 5.78 -28.74
N ALA A 281 -24.61 5.77 -29.90
CA ALA A 281 -25.66 6.76 -30.22
C ALA A 281 -26.91 6.63 -29.34
N ASN A 282 -27.15 5.43 -28.79
CA ASN A 282 -28.37 5.13 -28.01
C ASN A 282 -28.14 5.22 -26.51
N ASP A 283 -26.90 5.50 -26.05
CA ASP A 283 -26.58 5.58 -24.63
C ASP A 283 -27.17 6.84 -24.00
N LYS A 284 -27.57 6.74 -22.75
CA LYS A 284 -28.09 7.86 -21.97
C LYS A 284 -26.96 8.75 -21.46
N PHE A 285 -26.45 9.60 -22.33
CA PHE A 285 -25.37 10.53 -22.00
C PHE A 285 -25.91 11.75 -21.26
N ASN A 286 -25.74 11.75 -19.93
CA ASN A 286 -26.04 12.85 -19.03
C ASN A 286 -25.00 12.93 -17.92
N LEU A 287 -24.99 14.01 -17.14
CA LEU A 287 -23.98 14.26 -16.11
C LEU A 287 -23.97 13.16 -15.02
N ALA A 288 -25.14 12.66 -14.62
CA ALA A 288 -25.24 11.63 -13.59
C ALA A 288 -24.59 10.31 -14.03
N ASN A 289 -24.93 9.85 -15.23
CA ASN A 289 -24.36 8.63 -15.82
C ASN A 289 -22.87 8.81 -16.12
N PHE A 290 -22.46 9.95 -16.66
CA PHE A 290 -21.06 10.27 -16.92
C PHE A 290 -20.23 10.17 -15.64
N MET A 291 -20.62 10.86 -14.58
CA MET A 291 -19.89 10.84 -13.32
C MET A 291 -19.89 9.46 -12.65
N ARG A 292 -21.01 8.73 -12.75
CA ARG A 292 -21.10 7.35 -12.23
C ARG A 292 -20.14 6.41 -12.96
N THR A 293 -20.03 6.53 -14.29
CA THR A 293 -19.08 5.76 -15.10
C THR A 293 -17.64 5.96 -14.64
N HIS A 294 -17.23 7.20 -14.43
CA HIS A 294 -15.87 7.50 -13.97
C HIS A 294 -15.61 7.08 -12.52
N LEU A 295 -16.62 7.15 -11.65
CA LEU A 295 -16.50 6.62 -10.28
C LEU A 295 -16.35 5.09 -10.29
N TYR A 296 -17.12 4.36 -11.12
CA TYR A 296 -16.94 2.91 -11.26
C TYR A 296 -15.60 2.55 -11.90
N ALA A 297 -15.15 3.29 -12.92
CA ALA A 297 -13.84 3.07 -13.52
C ALA A 297 -12.71 3.21 -12.50
N SER A 298 -12.83 4.15 -11.55
CA SER A 298 -11.81 4.38 -10.51
C SER A 298 -11.62 3.20 -9.56
N VAL A 299 -12.58 2.28 -9.43
CA VAL A 299 -12.52 1.11 -8.56
C VAL A 299 -12.58 -0.23 -9.31
N GLY A 300 -12.75 -0.18 -10.64
CA GLY A 300 -12.97 -1.38 -11.46
C GLY A 300 -11.79 -2.35 -11.43
N VAL A 301 -10.57 -1.85 -11.50
CA VAL A 301 -9.35 -2.68 -11.45
C VAL A 301 -9.18 -3.31 -10.06
N LEU A 302 -9.44 -2.53 -9.01
CA LEU A 302 -9.40 -3.03 -7.64
C LEU A 302 -10.39 -4.19 -7.43
N LYS A 303 -11.58 -4.09 -8.06
CA LYS A 303 -12.56 -5.18 -8.08
C LYS A 303 -11.98 -6.45 -8.72
N ILE A 304 -11.34 -6.34 -9.88
CA ILE A 304 -10.75 -7.50 -10.59
C ILE A 304 -9.79 -8.28 -9.68
N GLY A 305 -8.88 -7.57 -9.02
CA GLY A 305 -7.94 -8.21 -8.09
C GLY A 305 -8.65 -8.79 -6.84
N ASN A 306 -9.63 -8.08 -6.27
CA ASN A 306 -10.37 -8.60 -5.13
C ASN A 306 -11.29 -9.79 -5.47
N ASP A 307 -11.74 -9.93 -6.72
CA ASP A 307 -12.51 -11.09 -7.16
C ASP A 307 -11.71 -12.40 -7.01
N ILE A 308 -10.39 -12.36 -7.16
CA ILE A 308 -9.54 -13.52 -6.86
C ILE A 308 -9.70 -13.92 -5.40
N LEU A 309 -9.59 -12.97 -4.47
CA LEU A 309 -9.69 -13.25 -3.05
C LEU A 309 -11.07 -13.76 -2.66
N PHE A 310 -12.14 -13.11 -3.14
CA PHE A 310 -13.50 -13.43 -2.71
C PHE A 310 -14.14 -14.58 -3.49
N ASN A 311 -13.87 -14.68 -4.80
CA ASN A 311 -14.54 -15.63 -5.67
C ASN A 311 -13.72 -16.92 -5.92
N GLU A 312 -12.37 -16.84 -6.00
CA GLU A 312 -11.51 -18.02 -6.18
C GLU A 312 -11.08 -18.58 -4.82
N GLU A 313 -10.43 -17.78 -4.00
CA GLU A 313 -9.88 -18.18 -2.70
C GLU A 313 -10.94 -18.29 -1.58
N LYS A 314 -12.17 -17.78 -1.82
CA LYS A 314 -13.29 -17.80 -0.87
C LYS A 314 -12.96 -17.13 0.48
N ILE A 315 -12.10 -16.10 0.43
CA ILE A 315 -11.74 -15.33 1.62
C ILE A 315 -13.00 -14.62 2.15
N LYS A 316 -13.21 -14.71 3.45
CA LYS A 316 -14.31 -14.03 4.14
C LYS A 316 -13.79 -12.74 4.77
N VAL A 317 -14.55 -11.68 4.63
CA VAL A 317 -14.24 -10.36 5.21
C VAL A 317 -15.46 -9.86 5.97
N ASP A 318 -15.25 -9.47 7.23
CA ASP A 318 -16.31 -8.94 8.08
C ASP A 318 -16.43 -7.43 7.96
N ARG A 319 -15.32 -6.74 7.71
CA ARG A 319 -15.25 -5.28 7.59
C ARG A 319 -14.08 -4.83 6.72
N ILE A 320 -14.36 -3.86 5.85
CA ILE A 320 -13.34 -3.11 5.12
C ILE A 320 -13.48 -1.63 5.46
N THR A 321 -12.36 -0.97 5.78
CA THR A 321 -12.33 0.46 6.09
C THR A 321 -11.68 1.22 4.95
N GLY A 322 -12.43 2.16 4.34
CA GLY A 322 -11.92 3.02 3.27
C GLY A 322 -11.27 4.29 3.80
N HIS A 323 -10.20 4.73 3.15
CA HIS A 323 -9.57 6.03 3.36
C HIS A 323 -8.99 6.60 2.05
N GLY A 324 -8.64 7.89 2.07
CA GLY A 324 -8.12 8.59 0.89
C GLY A 324 -9.15 9.47 0.19
N GLY A 325 -8.73 10.10 -0.92
CA GLY A 325 -9.48 11.17 -1.59
C GLY A 325 -10.88 10.77 -2.09
N LEU A 326 -11.05 9.53 -2.54
CA LEU A 326 -12.34 9.00 -3.01
C LEU A 326 -13.42 9.05 -1.92
N PHE A 327 -13.04 8.95 -0.65
CA PHE A 327 -13.96 8.89 0.49
C PHE A 327 -14.26 10.26 1.14
N ARG A 328 -13.65 11.36 0.67
CA ARG A 328 -13.90 12.71 1.21
C ARG A 328 -15.36 13.14 1.03
N THR A 329 -15.98 12.81 -0.10
CA THR A 329 -17.42 13.04 -0.27
C THR A 329 -18.20 11.95 0.46
N LYS A 330 -18.79 12.33 1.60
CA LYS A 330 -19.47 11.42 2.52
C LYS A 330 -20.51 10.54 1.79
N GLY A 331 -20.40 9.23 1.95
CA GLY A 331 -21.37 8.24 1.47
C GLY A 331 -21.21 7.84 0.01
N VAL A 332 -20.47 8.58 -0.83
CA VAL A 332 -20.36 8.26 -2.27
C VAL A 332 -19.32 7.17 -2.49
N GLY A 333 -18.06 7.41 -2.13
CA GLY A 333 -16.98 6.42 -2.30
C GLY A 333 -17.31 5.07 -1.65
N GLN A 334 -17.92 5.09 -0.46
CA GLN A 334 -18.36 3.88 0.23
C GLN A 334 -19.34 3.05 -0.59
N ARG A 335 -20.40 3.71 -1.14
CA ARG A 335 -21.44 3.03 -1.93
C ARG A 335 -20.87 2.47 -3.24
N ILE A 336 -20.04 3.24 -3.93
CA ILE A 336 -19.42 2.83 -5.19
C ILE A 336 -18.51 1.61 -4.95
N LEU A 337 -17.63 1.68 -3.96
CA LEU A 337 -16.72 0.57 -3.66
C LEU A 337 -17.48 -0.65 -3.11
N ALA A 338 -18.43 -0.46 -2.20
CA ALA A 338 -19.24 -1.56 -1.66
C ALA A 338 -20.00 -2.31 -2.77
N ALA A 339 -20.53 -1.58 -3.75
CA ALA A 339 -21.19 -2.18 -4.92
C ALA A 339 -20.18 -2.93 -5.81
N ALA A 340 -18.98 -2.41 -6.00
CA ALA A 340 -17.96 -3.03 -6.84
C ALA A 340 -17.44 -4.35 -6.27
N ILE A 341 -17.11 -4.40 -4.98
CA ILE A 341 -16.50 -5.56 -4.33
C ILE A 341 -17.48 -6.41 -3.51
N ASN A 342 -18.76 -6.06 -3.52
CA ASN A 342 -19.81 -6.77 -2.78
C ASN A 342 -19.50 -6.99 -1.30
N SER A 343 -18.96 -5.95 -0.64
CA SER A 343 -18.58 -5.99 0.79
C SER A 343 -18.92 -4.67 1.47
N PRO A 344 -19.28 -4.67 2.77
CA PRO A 344 -19.54 -3.44 3.52
C PRO A 344 -18.27 -2.59 3.63
N ILE A 345 -18.40 -1.29 3.32
CA ILE A 345 -17.31 -0.31 3.45
C ILE A 345 -17.66 0.70 4.52
N SER A 346 -16.80 0.81 5.52
CA SER A 346 -16.84 1.87 6.53
C SER A 346 -15.76 2.92 6.26
N VAL A 347 -15.94 4.12 6.80
CA VAL A 347 -14.93 5.20 6.80
C VAL A 347 -14.85 5.76 8.20
N MET A 348 -13.63 5.91 8.72
CA MET A 348 -13.40 6.52 10.03
C MET A 348 -13.30 8.05 9.90
N GLU A 349 -13.64 8.77 10.96
CA GLU A 349 -13.47 10.23 11.01
C GLU A 349 -12.00 10.64 10.84
N THR A 350 -11.07 9.81 11.35
CA THR A 350 -9.61 9.98 11.22
C THR A 350 -9.04 9.45 9.91
N ALA A 351 -9.87 9.08 8.95
CA ALA A 351 -9.41 8.47 7.67
C ALA A 351 -8.48 9.37 6.84
N GLY A 352 -8.44 10.68 7.11
CA GLY A 352 -7.51 11.62 6.47
C GLY A 352 -6.10 11.65 7.05
N GLU A 353 -5.88 11.14 8.27
CA GLU A 353 -4.61 11.24 8.99
C GLU A 353 -3.62 10.11 8.64
N GLY A 354 -4.12 8.99 8.14
CA GLY A 354 -3.37 7.91 7.51
C GLY A 354 -2.17 7.40 8.32
N GLY A 355 -1.02 7.31 7.64
CA GLY A 355 0.19 6.71 8.20
C GLY A 355 0.75 7.42 9.43
N ALA A 356 0.66 8.74 9.51
CA ALA A 356 1.15 9.51 10.66
C ALA A 356 0.40 9.13 11.97
N TRP A 357 -0.91 8.98 11.88
CA TRP A 357 -1.72 8.49 12.98
C TRP A 357 -1.39 7.04 13.34
N GLY A 358 -1.23 6.17 12.34
CA GLY A 358 -0.89 4.77 12.53
C GLY A 358 0.44 4.57 13.25
N ILE A 359 1.50 5.31 12.86
CA ILE A 359 2.81 5.18 13.56
C ILE A 359 2.75 5.76 14.98
N ALA A 360 1.98 6.80 15.22
CA ALA A 360 1.76 7.32 16.59
C ALA A 360 1.07 6.27 17.48
N LEU A 361 0.08 5.55 16.95
CA LEU A 361 -0.56 4.43 17.64
C LEU A 361 0.42 3.29 17.93
N LEU A 362 1.31 2.94 17.01
CA LEU A 362 2.37 1.93 17.22
C LEU A 362 3.36 2.37 18.31
N GLY A 363 3.75 3.64 18.32
CA GLY A 363 4.59 4.20 19.38
C GLY A 363 3.91 4.14 20.76
N SER A 364 2.62 4.50 20.81
CA SER A 364 1.86 4.38 22.04
C SER A 364 1.63 2.92 22.47
N TYR A 365 1.42 2.02 21.52
CA TYR A 365 1.32 0.59 21.78
C TYR A 365 2.59 0.03 22.42
N LEU A 366 3.78 0.47 21.95
CA LEU A 366 5.06 0.08 22.56
C LEU A 366 5.14 0.44 24.07
N VAL A 367 4.75 1.67 24.43
CA VAL A 367 4.96 2.17 25.80
C VAL A 367 3.81 1.84 26.76
N ASN A 368 2.61 1.59 26.27
CA ASN A 368 1.41 1.37 27.09
C ASN A 368 0.92 -0.08 27.13
N ASN A 369 1.58 -1.02 26.42
CA ASN A 369 1.14 -2.41 26.34
C ASN A 369 1.64 -3.28 27.49
N GLU A 370 1.49 -2.81 28.74
CA GLU A 370 1.87 -3.54 29.95
C GLU A 370 1.15 -4.92 30.06
N LYS A 371 -0.07 -5.01 29.54
CA LYS A 371 -0.90 -6.22 29.60
C LYS A 371 -0.65 -7.19 28.44
N LYS A 372 0.30 -6.90 27.56
CA LYS A 372 0.58 -7.68 26.32
C LYS A 372 -0.68 -8.00 25.52
N GLN A 373 -1.55 -7.00 25.37
CA GLN A 373 -2.75 -7.12 24.54
C GLN A 373 -2.38 -7.23 23.05
N SER A 374 -3.25 -7.81 22.23
CA SER A 374 -3.07 -7.78 20.77
C SER A 374 -3.07 -6.34 20.25
N LEU A 375 -2.45 -6.13 19.09
CA LEU A 375 -2.41 -4.81 18.45
C LEU A 375 -3.81 -4.22 18.22
N GLU A 376 -4.81 -5.07 17.90
CA GLU A 376 -6.21 -4.66 17.73
C GLU A 376 -6.78 -4.03 19.01
N ILE A 377 -6.52 -4.64 20.16
CA ILE A 377 -7.06 -4.19 21.46
C ILE A 377 -6.20 -3.08 22.04
N GLY A 378 -4.88 -3.23 22.05
CA GLY A 378 -3.93 -2.28 22.62
C GLY A 378 -4.06 -0.90 22.00
N ARG A 379 -4.26 -0.83 20.69
CA ARG A 379 -4.52 0.39 19.94
C ARG A 379 -5.80 1.13 20.39
N ALA A 380 -6.83 0.43 20.84
CA ALA A 380 -8.10 1.04 21.26
C ALA A 380 -8.03 1.75 22.62
N HIS A 381 -6.96 1.57 23.36
CA HIS A 381 -6.73 2.18 24.68
C HIS A 381 -5.74 3.36 24.65
N VAL A 382 -5.43 3.87 23.48
CA VAL A 382 -4.54 5.03 23.25
C VAL A 382 -5.30 6.33 23.11
#